data_892b3a73fd952e0dbba9150a3a2f848b
#
_entry.id   892b3a73fd952e0dbba9150a3a2f848b
#
_cell.length_a   1.000
_cell.length_b   1.000
_cell.length_c   1.000
_cell.angle_alpha   90.00
_cell.angle_beta   90.00
_cell.angle_gamma   90.00
#
_symmetry.space_group_name_H-M   'P 1'
#
loop_
_entity.id
_entity.type
_entity.pdbx_description
1 polymer ?
#
loop_
_entity_poly.entity_id
_entity_poly.type
_entity_poly.pdbx_seq_one_letter_code
_entity_poly.pdbx_strand_id
1 'polypeptide(L)'
;MAVDENAIPDYLLPILNLKKAAPKLNTRDHFAYVQGYPDGTVKPAGSITRAEVAAILFRLMDADSRSLYYSTTSGFRDVDSTKWYNTYVATLNNAGVITDSRTGYFRPNDAITRAELAAMLAQFAEKKSAAIYFSDVSAGYWAANAIALTANLGWINGYPDGTFGPDKTVTRAELMAMVNRATGRAPESADALLPNMKTWKDNADTARWYYLDVQEATNSHTYTGAPTETWTSLTATPDWSQYE
;
A
#
# COMPACT_ATOMS: atom_id res chain seq x y z
N MET A 1 18.45 23.75 -19.05
CA MET A 1 17.46 23.84 -17.98
C MET A 1 16.50 22.66 -18.15
N ALA A 2 16.47 21.73 -17.22
CA ALA A 2 15.45 20.69 -17.24
C ALA A 2 14.11 21.36 -16.88
N VAL A 3 13.09 21.13 -17.69
CA VAL A 3 11.73 21.59 -17.40
C VAL A 3 11.26 20.75 -16.21
N ASP A 4 10.82 21.40 -15.13
CA ASP A 4 10.16 20.70 -14.03
C ASP A 4 8.77 20.25 -14.51
N GLU A 5 8.67 18.98 -14.88
CA GLU A 5 7.43 18.39 -15.40
C GLU A 5 6.27 18.47 -14.38
N ASN A 6 6.58 18.63 -13.09
CA ASN A 6 5.57 18.78 -12.03
C ASN A 6 4.96 20.19 -11.96
N ALA A 7 5.63 21.18 -12.59
CA ALA A 7 5.13 22.55 -12.68
C ALA A 7 4.20 22.79 -13.88
N ILE A 8 4.01 21.76 -14.74
CA ILE A 8 3.18 21.88 -15.94
C ILE A 8 1.73 21.51 -15.60
N PRO A 9 0.76 22.41 -15.86
CA PRO A 9 -0.66 22.09 -15.68
C PRO A 9 -1.09 20.85 -16.46
N ASP A 10 -1.88 19.97 -15.85
CA ASP A 10 -2.31 18.69 -16.43
C ASP A 10 -2.93 18.80 -17.82
N TYR A 11 -3.64 19.90 -18.13
CA TYR A 11 -4.25 20.11 -19.44
C TYR A 11 -3.22 20.37 -20.56
N LEU A 12 -1.99 20.73 -20.22
CA LEU A 12 -0.89 20.92 -21.17
C LEU A 12 -0.09 19.65 -21.44
N LEU A 13 -0.11 18.66 -20.53
CA LEU A 13 0.65 17.43 -20.67
C LEU A 13 0.37 16.69 -22.00
N PRO A 14 -0.89 16.49 -22.42
CA PRO A 14 -1.20 15.87 -23.70
C PRO A 14 -0.72 16.71 -24.90
N ILE A 15 -0.81 18.04 -24.80
CA ILE A 15 -0.42 18.97 -25.85
C ILE A 15 1.10 18.95 -26.05
N LEU A 16 1.85 18.82 -24.97
CA LEU A 16 3.31 18.76 -24.94
C LEU A 16 3.84 17.33 -25.13
N ASN A 17 2.95 16.34 -25.30
CA ASN A 17 3.28 14.91 -25.34
C ASN A 17 4.08 14.41 -24.13
N LEU A 18 3.86 15.02 -22.97
CA LEU A 18 4.46 14.66 -21.68
C LEU A 18 3.54 13.76 -20.89
N LYS A 19 4.11 12.85 -20.10
CA LYS A 19 3.36 12.01 -19.15
C LYS A 19 3.61 12.53 -17.74
N LYS A 20 2.56 12.52 -16.92
CA LYS A 20 2.69 12.75 -15.48
C LYS A 20 3.63 11.70 -14.87
N ALA A 21 4.51 12.11 -13.95
CA ALA A 21 5.45 11.21 -13.28
C ALA A 21 4.69 10.05 -12.60
N ALA A 22 5.26 8.85 -12.60
CA ALA A 22 4.65 7.73 -11.88
C ALA A 22 4.59 8.03 -10.36
N PRO A 23 3.51 7.63 -9.67
CA PRO A 23 3.44 7.81 -8.21
C PRO A 23 4.53 6.98 -7.52
N LYS A 24 5.04 7.47 -6.39
CA LYS A 24 6.08 6.81 -5.60
C LYS A 24 5.60 6.52 -4.19
N LEU A 25 6.13 5.45 -3.60
CA LEU A 25 5.98 5.14 -2.19
C LEU A 25 7.06 5.86 -1.37
N ASN A 26 6.71 6.26 -0.16
CA ASN A 26 7.66 6.73 0.84
C ASN A 26 8.41 5.53 1.45
N THR A 27 9.69 5.43 1.13
CA THR A 27 10.59 4.37 1.59
C THR A 27 11.59 4.85 2.65
N ARG A 28 11.42 6.08 3.16
CA ARG A 28 12.38 6.71 4.08
C ARG A 28 11.82 6.95 5.49
N ASP A 29 10.58 7.47 5.55
CA ASP A 29 9.98 7.86 6.82
C ASP A 29 9.11 6.72 7.33
N HIS A 30 9.43 6.20 8.52
CA HIS A 30 8.68 5.10 9.15
C HIS A 30 7.65 5.66 10.11
N PHE A 31 6.45 5.88 9.62
CA PHE A 31 5.30 6.29 10.40
C PHE A 31 4.22 5.21 10.39
N ALA A 32 3.41 5.19 11.47
CA ALA A 32 2.27 4.30 11.55
C ALA A 32 1.25 4.61 10.44
N TYR A 33 1.02 3.65 9.57
CA TYR A 33 0.07 3.77 8.45
C TYR A 33 -1.18 2.92 8.65
N VAL A 34 -1.17 2.00 9.61
CA VAL A 34 -2.31 1.20 10.05
C VAL A 34 -2.77 1.67 11.41
N GLN A 35 -4.06 1.88 11.55
CA GLN A 35 -4.71 2.14 12.83
C GLN A 35 -5.34 0.85 13.37
N GLY A 36 -5.21 0.63 14.68
CA GLY A 36 -5.94 -0.42 15.37
C GLY A 36 -7.34 0.04 15.78
N TYR A 37 -8.03 -0.83 16.47
CA TYR A 37 -9.39 -0.60 16.92
C TYR A 37 -9.43 -0.05 18.36
N PRO A 38 -10.52 0.63 18.76
CA PRO A 38 -10.67 1.18 20.10
C PRO A 38 -10.62 0.14 21.22
N ASP A 39 -10.92 -1.13 20.91
CA ASP A 39 -10.84 -2.26 21.85
C ASP A 39 -9.40 -2.72 22.14
N GLY A 40 -8.40 -2.08 21.54
CA GLY A 40 -6.98 -2.43 21.70
C GLY A 40 -6.53 -3.60 20.85
N THR A 41 -7.26 -3.93 19.79
CA THR A 41 -6.89 -4.96 18.80
C THR A 41 -6.45 -4.35 17.48
N VAL A 42 -5.71 -5.11 16.67
CA VAL A 42 -5.36 -4.76 15.28
C VAL A 42 -5.97 -5.73 14.27
N LYS A 43 -6.54 -6.84 14.75
CA LYS A 43 -7.24 -7.89 13.99
C LYS A 43 -6.39 -8.44 12.84
N PRO A 44 -5.21 -9.03 13.11
CA PRO A 44 -4.28 -9.46 12.05
C PRO A 44 -4.89 -10.52 11.10
N ALA A 45 -5.74 -11.41 11.61
CA ALA A 45 -6.44 -12.43 10.81
C ALA A 45 -7.72 -11.93 10.12
N GLY A 46 -8.17 -10.70 10.41
CA GLY A 46 -9.35 -10.11 9.78
C GLY A 46 -9.10 -9.74 8.33
N SER A 47 -10.15 -9.83 7.50
CA SER A 47 -10.10 -9.31 6.14
C SER A 47 -9.93 -7.78 6.15
N ILE A 48 -9.33 -7.24 5.10
CA ILE A 48 -9.20 -5.79 4.90
C ILE A 48 -10.01 -5.36 3.69
N THR A 49 -10.70 -4.22 3.80
CA THR A 49 -11.51 -3.68 2.72
C THR A 49 -10.68 -2.90 1.71
N ARG A 50 -11.22 -2.75 0.52
CA ARG A 50 -10.61 -1.96 -0.57
C ARG A 50 -10.44 -0.50 -0.16
N ALA A 51 -11.39 0.08 0.61
CA ALA A 51 -11.29 1.44 1.13
C ALA A 51 -10.15 1.59 2.17
N GLU A 52 -9.99 0.63 3.08
CA GLU A 52 -8.88 0.63 4.04
C GLU A 52 -7.52 0.52 3.33
N VAL A 53 -7.42 -0.32 2.28
CA VAL A 53 -6.20 -0.41 1.47
C VAL A 53 -5.92 0.91 0.75
N ALA A 54 -6.95 1.57 0.20
CA ALA A 54 -6.76 2.89 -0.42
C ALA A 54 -6.23 3.92 0.59
N ALA A 55 -6.75 3.96 1.82
CA ALA A 55 -6.22 4.83 2.86
C ALA A 55 -4.74 4.54 3.19
N ILE A 56 -4.38 3.27 3.30
CA ILE A 56 -3.00 2.84 3.58
C ILE A 56 -2.06 3.27 2.44
N LEU A 57 -2.41 2.98 1.19
CA LEU A 57 -1.57 3.33 0.03
C LEU A 57 -1.44 4.85 -0.14
N PHE A 58 -2.51 5.61 0.10
CA PHE A 58 -2.46 7.08 0.10
C PHE A 58 -1.49 7.62 1.16
N ARG A 59 -1.55 7.11 2.39
CA ARG A 59 -0.64 7.49 3.47
C ARG A 59 0.81 7.20 3.11
N LEU A 60 1.05 6.09 2.43
CA LEU A 60 2.37 5.63 2.02
C LEU A 60 2.87 6.22 0.71
N MET A 61 2.06 6.98 -0.04
CA MET A 61 2.61 7.80 -1.13
C MET A 61 3.63 8.79 -0.57
N ASP A 62 4.70 9.07 -1.30
CA ASP A 62 5.57 10.19 -0.96
C ASP A 62 4.81 11.52 -1.03
N ALA A 63 5.32 12.55 -0.34
CA ALA A 63 4.64 13.83 -0.23
C ALA A 63 4.44 14.52 -1.59
N ASP A 64 5.42 14.41 -2.48
CA ASP A 64 5.39 15.03 -3.81
C ASP A 64 4.33 14.34 -4.68
N SER A 65 4.32 13.00 -4.71
CA SER A 65 3.29 12.24 -5.43
C SER A 65 1.90 12.51 -4.87
N ARG A 66 1.75 12.53 -3.55
CA ARG A 66 0.46 12.81 -2.91
C ARG A 66 -0.05 14.20 -3.27
N SER A 67 0.82 15.22 -3.25
CA SER A 67 0.48 16.59 -3.64
C SER A 67 0.12 16.68 -5.13
N LEU A 68 0.93 16.06 -6.00
CA LEU A 68 0.74 16.07 -7.45
C LEU A 68 -0.59 15.47 -7.89
N TYR A 69 -1.02 14.40 -7.21
CA TYR A 69 -2.22 13.63 -7.56
C TYR A 69 -3.43 13.92 -6.68
N TYR A 70 -3.31 14.84 -5.71
CA TYR A 70 -4.40 15.15 -4.79
C TYR A 70 -5.71 15.42 -5.52
N SER A 71 -6.76 14.75 -5.10
CA SER A 71 -8.11 14.91 -5.64
C SER A 71 -9.16 14.55 -4.59
N THR A 72 -10.27 15.24 -4.61
CA THR A 72 -11.47 14.92 -3.83
C THR A 72 -12.63 14.42 -4.71
N THR A 73 -12.37 14.25 -6.01
CA THR A 73 -13.36 13.78 -6.97
C THR A 73 -12.86 12.52 -7.64
N SER A 74 -13.59 11.41 -7.49
CA SER A 74 -13.33 10.15 -8.17
C SER A 74 -14.31 9.95 -9.33
N GLY A 75 -13.94 9.10 -10.30
CA GLY A 75 -14.84 8.69 -11.38
C GLY A 75 -15.80 7.55 -11.00
N PHE A 76 -15.73 7.03 -9.76
CA PHE A 76 -16.51 5.88 -9.33
C PHE A 76 -17.91 6.26 -8.84
N ARG A 77 -18.92 5.49 -9.25
CA ARG A 77 -20.34 5.74 -8.95
C ARG A 77 -20.71 5.47 -7.48
N ASP A 78 -19.92 4.64 -6.79
CA ASP A 78 -20.12 4.20 -5.40
C ASP A 78 -19.14 4.83 -4.41
N VAL A 79 -18.42 5.87 -4.83
CA VAL A 79 -17.55 6.68 -3.99
C VAL A 79 -18.20 8.04 -3.79
N ASP A 80 -18.95 8.17 -2.69
CA ASP A 80 -19.60 9.40 -2.29
C ASP A 80 -18.59 10.36 -1.65
N SER A 81 -18.68 11.65 -2.00
CA SER A 81 -17.78 12.71 -1.51
C SER A 81 -17.84 12.94 0.00
N THR A 82 -18.90 12.46 0.67
CA THR A 82 -19.07 12.56 2.13
C THR A 82 -18.44 11.41 2.91
N LYS A 83 -17.90 10.42 2.22
CA LYS A 83 -17.30 9.24 2.86
C LYS A 83 -15.85 9.48 3.24
N TRP A 84 -15.45 8.97 4.40
CA TRP A 84 -14.09 9.09 4.94
C TRP A 84 -12.99 8.63 3.96
N TYR A 85 -13.30 7.71 3.07
CA TYR A 85 -12.34 7.18 2.09
C TYR A 85 -12.30 7.94 0.77
N ASN A 86 -13.18 8.95 0.58
CA ASN A 86 -13.31 9.63 -0.72
C ASN A 86 -11.97 10.21 -1.23
N THR A 87 -11.31 11.03 -0.42
CA THR A 87 -10.05 11.68 -0.80
C THR A 87 -8.96 10.66 -1.14
N TYR A 88 -8.88 9.58 -0.39
CA TYR A 88 -7.92 8.52 -0.62
C TYR A 88 -8.14 7.82 -1.97
N VAL A 89 -9.38 7.42 -2.23
CA VAL A 89 -9.76 6.76 -3.49
C VAL A 89 -9.61 7.72 -4.67
N ALA A 90 -10.05 8.97 -4.54
CA ALA A 90 -9.97 9.97 -5.60
C ALA A 90 -8.51 10.27 -5.97
N THR A 91 -7.63 10.45 -5.00
CA THR A 91 -6.20 10.71 -5.23
C THR A 91 -5.52 9.52 -5.90
N LEU A 92 -5.75 8.29 -5.42
CA LEU A 92 -5.17 7.10 -6.02
C LEU A 92 -5.74 6.80 -7.42
N ASN A 93 -7.00 7.14 -7.66
CA ASN A 93 -7.59 7.05 -9.00
C ASN A 93 -6.93 8.07 -9.95
N ASN A 94 -6.75 9.32 -9.51
CA ASN A 94 -6.04 10.36 -10.28
C ASN A 94 -4.57 9.98 -10.53
N ALA A 95 -3.93 9.25 -9.61
CA ALA A 95 -2.58 8.72 -9.76
C ALA A 95 -2.50 7.46 -10.67
N GLY A 96 -3.62 6.92 -11.11
CA GLY A 96 -3.67 5.68 -11.89
C GLY A 96 -3.36 4.41 -11.09
N VAL A 97 -3.31 4.50 -9.75
CA VAL A 97 -3.12 3.34 -8.85
C VAL A 97 -4.40 2.51 -8.76
N ILE A 98 -5.54 3.18 -8.68
CA ILE A 98 -6.87 2.56 -8.76
C ILE A 98 -7.43 2.87 -10.14
N THR A 99 -7.60 1.85 -10.95
CA THR A 99 -8.20 1.99 -12.28
C THR A 99 -9.60 1.39 -12.29
N ASP A 100 -10.52 2.02 -13.03
CA ASP A 100 -11.82 1.42 -13.29
C ASP A 100 -11.65 0.18 -14.15
N SER A 101 -11.88 -0.96 -13.54
CA SER A 101 -11.81 -2.24 -14.22
C SER A 101 -13.17 -2.62 -14.86
N ARG A 102 -13.80 -1.79 -15.69
CA ARG A 102 -14.95 -2.15 -16.55
C ARG A 102 -16.34 -1.86 -15.99
N THR A 103 -16.52 -1.53 -14.71
CA THR A 103 -17.86 -1.39 -14.11
C THR A 103 -18.23 0.02 -13.68
N GLY A 104 -17.26 0.91 -13.53
CA GLY A 104 -17.44 2.23 -12.93
C GLY A 104 -17.69 2.20 -11.42
N TYR A 105 -17.35 1.08 -10.74
CA TYR A 105 -17.51 0.89 -9.30
C TYR A 105 -16.19 0.54 -8.64
N PHE A 106 -15.89 1.20 -7.54
CA PHE A 106 -14.72 0.92 -6.72
C PHE A 106 -14.94 -0.22 -5.73
N ARG A 107 -16.17 -0.41 -5.25
CA ARG A 107 -16.55 -1.42 -4.24
C ARG A 107 -15.81 -1.25 -2.92
N PRO A 108 -15.95 -0.10 -2.21
CA PRO A 108 -15.12 0.28 -1.06
C PRO A 108 -15.17 -0.70 0.11
N ASN A 109 -16.31 -1.34 0.32
CA ASN A 109 -16.56 -2.25 1.46
C ASN A 109 -16.23 -3.72 1.17
N ASP A 110 -15.90 -4.07 -0.07
CA ASP A 110 -15.52 -5.44 -0.40
C ASP A 110 -14.12 -5.74 0.12
N ALA A 111 -13.89 -6.98 0.57
CA ALA A 111 -12.56 -7.45 0.87
C ALA A 111 -11.70 -7.47 -0.39
N ILE A 112 -10.48 -6.95 -0.31
CA ILE A 112 -9.56 -6.92 -1.46
C ILE A 112 -8.99 -8.30 -1.73
N THR A 113 -8.85 -8.67 -3.02
CA THR A 113 -8.15 -9.90 -3.41
C THR A 113 -6.64 -9.66 -3.58
N ARG A 114 -5.85 -10.74 -3.58
CA ARG A 114 -4.41 -10.68 -3.80
C ARG A 114 -4.06 -10.11 -5.18
N ALA A 115 -4.84 -10.46 -6.20
CA ALA A 115 -4.65 -9.91 -7.55
C ALA A 115 -4.95 -8.40 -7.62
N GLU A 116 -6.01 -7.94 -6.96
CA GLU A 116 -6.35 -6.51 -6.90
C GLU A 116 -5.27 -5.72 -6.15
N LEU A 117 -4.74 -6.24 -5.04
CA LEU A 117 -3.64 -5.61 -4.31
C LEU A 117 -2.36 -5.57 -5.15
N ALA A 118 -2.01 -6.66 -5.84
CA ALA A 118 -0.87 -6.69 -6.76
C ALA A 118 -1.01 -5.65 -7.87
N ALA A 119 -2.22 -5.49 -8.42
CA ALA A 119 -2.49 -4.49 -9.45
C ALA A 119 -2.29 -3.05 -8.95
N MET A 120 -2.70 -2.76 -7.71
CA MET A 120 -2.49 -1.43 -7.10
C MET A 120 -1.00 -1.19 -6.80
N LEU A 121 -0.30 -2.13 -6.16
CA LEU A 121 1.12 -1.99 -5.81
C LEU A 121 2.01 -1.87 -7.05
N ALA A 122 1.70 -2.59 -8.12
CA ALA A 122 2.45 -2.55 -9.37
C ALA A 122 2.52 -1.15 -10.00
N GLN A 123 1.57 -0.25 -9.68
CA GLN A 123 1.59 1.11 -10.21
C GLN A 123 2.69 1.98 -9.60
N PHE A 124 3.21 1.61 -8.44
CA PHE A 124 4.35 2.28 -7.80
C PHE A 124 5.71 1.73 -8.27
N ALA A 125 5.73 0.66 -9.04
CA ALA A 125 6.96 0.04 -9.49
C ALA A 125 7.54 0.77 -10.72
N GLU A 126 8.85 0.97 -10.71
CA GLU A 126 9.57 1.57 -11.84
C GLU A 126 9.61 0.63 -13.07
N LYS A 127 9.78 -0.68 -12.83
CA LYS A 127 9.79 -1.71 -13.88
C LYS A 127 8.37 -2.12 -14.20
N LYS A 128 8.04 -2.19 -15.50
CA LYS A 128 6.69 -2.50 -15.99
C LYS A 128 6.54 -3.89 -16.60
N SER A 129 7.60 -4.67 -16.67
CA SER A 129 7.57 -6.04 -17.23
C SER A 129 8.38 -6.98 -16.35
N ALA A 130 7.83 -8.15 -16.09
CA ALA A 130 8.48 -9.23 -15.36
C ALA A 130 7.95 -10.58 -15.86
N ALA A 131 8.78 -11.62 -15.74
CA ALA A 131 8.45 -12.99 -16.12
C ALA A 131 8.51 -13.86 -14.86
N ILE A 132 7.40 -14.03 -14.18
CA ILE A 132 7.20 -15.04 -13.14
C ILE A 132 5.92 -15.80 -13.50
N TYR A 133 5.95 -17.11 -13.28
CA TYR A 133 4.83 -17.98 -13.58
C TYR A 133 4.33 -18.65 -12.31
N PHE A 134 3.05 -18.53 -12.06
CA PHE A 134 2.31 -19.27 -11.04
C PHE A 134 1.35 -20.23 -11.72
N SER A 135 1.20 -21.44 -11.19
CA SER A 135 0.40 -22.50 -11.83
C SER A 135 -1.09 -22.14 -11.96
N ASP A 136 -1.57 -21.24 -11.11
CA ASP A 136 -2.95 -20.76 -11.08
C ASP A 136 -3.16 -19.36 -11.72
N VAL A 137 -2.13 -18.81 -12.38
CA VAL A 137 -2.21 -17.51 -13.08
C VAL A 137 -1.89 -17.71 -14.56
N SER A 138 -2.91 -17.73 -15.39
CA SER A 138 -2.71 -17.84 -16.83
C SER A 138 -2.12 -16.55 -17.43
N ALA A 139 -1.41 -16.64 -18.54
CA ALA A 139 -0.82 -15.48 -19.22
C ALA A 139 -1.89 -14.44 -19.65
N GLY A 140 -3.12 -14.87 -19.89
CA GLY A 140 -4.25 -14.00 -20.23
C GLY A 140 -5.02 -13.46 -19.00
N TYR A 141 -4.61 -13.81 -17.79
CA TYR A 141 -5.26 -13.28 -16.59
C TYR A 141 -5.05 -11.76 -16.49
N TRP A 142 -6.11 -11.03 -16.15
CA TRP A 142 -6.09 -9.56 -16.19
C TRP A 142 -4.99 -8.90 -15.36
N ALA A 143 -4.57 -9.53 -14.25
CA ALA A 143 -3.52 -9.05 -13.35
C ALA A 143 -2.18 -9.77 -13.55
N ALA A 144 -2.01 -10.64 -14.56
CA ALA A 144 -0.82 -11.47 -14.71
C ALA A 144 0.49 -10.67 -14.66
N ASN A 145 0.57 -9.55 -15.39
CA ASN A 145 1.75 -8.69 -15.40
C ASN A 145 2.01 -8.02 -14.04
N ALA A 146 0.96 -7.57 -13.35
CA ALA A 146 1.07 -6.95 -12.03
C ALA A 146 1.53 -7.97 -10.98
N ILE A 147 0.97 -9.17 -11.00
CA ILE A 147 1.38 -10.30 -10.15
C ILE A 147 2.84 -10.65 -10.39
N ALA A 148 3.24 -10.84 -11.64
CA ALA A 148 4.63 -11.15 -11.99
C ALA A 148 5.59 -10.04 -11.54
N LEU A 149 5.23 -8.76 -11.72
CA LEU A 149 6.04 -7.62 -11.33
C LEU A 149 6.22 -7.54 -9.81
N THR A 150 5.13 -7.60 -9.06
CA THR A 150 5.16 -7.52 -7.59
C THR A 150 5.86 -8.72 -6.95
N ALA A 151 5.72 -9.90 -7.54
CA ALA A 151 6.44 -11.09 -7.10
C ALA A 151 7.94 -11.01 -7.42
N ASN A 152 8.33 -10.51 -8.60
CA ASN A 152 9.73 -10.33 -8.97
C ASN A 152 10.44 -9.27 -8.10
N LEU A 153 9.69 -8.28 -7.61
CA LEU A 153 10.19 -7.28 -6.66
C LEU A 153 10.21 -7.80 -5.20
N GLY A 154 9.70 -9.00 -4.94
CA GLY A 154 9.59 -9.57 -3.60
C GLY A 154 8.51 -8.90 -2.73
N TRP A 155 7.65 -8.08 -3.31
CA TRP A 155 6.59 -7.38 -2.56
C TRP A 155 5.46 -8.33 -2.17
N ILE A 156 5.04 -9.19 -3.08
CA ILE A 156 4.02 -10.21 -2.85
C ILE A 156 4.57 -11.57 -3.29
N ASN A 157 4.76 -12.47 -2.36
CA ASN A 157 5.24 -13.82 -2.67
C ASN A 157 4.07 -14.75 -2.98
N GLY A 158 4.32 -15.76 -3.84
CA GLY A 158 3.42 -16.89 -4.00
C GLY A 158 3.48 -17.86 -2.82
N TYR A 159 2.71 -18.92 -2.90
CA TYR A 159 2.71 -20.01 -1.92
C TYR A 159 3.78 -21.07 -2.26
N PRO A 160 4.20 -21.88 -1.28
CA PRO A 160 5.21 -22.91 -1.49
C PRO A 160 4.81 -24.00 -2.52
N ASP A 161 3.51 -24.15 -2.78
CA ASP A 161 2.96 -25.07 -3.77
C ASP A 161 3.02 -24.54 -5.22
N GLY A 162 3.63 -23.37 -5.42
CA GLY A 162 3.76 -22.75 -6.74
C GLY A 162 2.53 -21.98 -7.21
N THR A 163 1.54 -21.79 -6.34
CA THR A 163 0.36 -20.97 -6.64
C THR A 163 0.52 -19.53 -6.13
N PHE A 164 -0.27 -18.61 -6.68
CA PHE A 164 -0.38 -17.23 -6.20
C PHE A 164 -1.65 -16.99 -5.37
N GLY A 165 -2.75 -17.69 -5.68
CA GLY A 165 -4.06 -17.48 -5.08
C GLY A 165 -4.68 -16.14 -5.46
N PRO A 166 -4.83 -15.80 -6.76
CA PRO A 166 -5.21 -14.46 -7.20
C PRO A 166 -6.55 -13.97 -6.64
N ASP A 167 -7.52 -14.86 -6.48
CA ASP A 167 -8.86 -14.54 -6.01
C ASP A 167 -9.03 -14.69 -4.48
N LYS A 168 -7.98 -15.12 -3.76
CA LYS A 168 -8.02 -15.16 -2.29
C LYS A 168 -8.03 -13.75 -1.72
N THR A 169 -8.89 -13.50 -0.74
CA THR A 169 -8.90 -12.24 0.01
C THR A 169 -7.67 -12.11 0.88
N VAL A 170 -7.20 -10.88 1.06
CA VAL A 170 -6.02 -10.55 1.87
C VAL A 170 -6.45 -10.28 3.31
N THR A 171 -5.73 -10.84 4.28
CA THR A 171 -5.87 -10.49 5.69
C THR A 171 -5.09 -9.19 5.99
N ARG A 172 -5.42 -8.54 7.12
CA ARG A 172 -4.72 -7.34 7.57
C ARG A 172 -3.23 -7.60 7.79
N ALA A 173 -2.86 -8.75 8.38
CA ALA A 173 -1.45 -9.13 8.57
C ALA A 173 -0.73 -9.35 7.23
N GLU A 174 -1.35 -10.03 6.28
CA GLU A 174 -0.76 -10.22 4.94
C GLU A 174 -0.54 -8.89 4.23
N LEU A 175 -1.52 -7.96 4.31
CA LEU A 175 -1.34 -6.63 3.75
C LEU A 175 -0.14 -5.91 4.37
N MET A 176 -0.05 -5.86 5.72
CA MET A 176 1.06 -5.21 6.41
C MET A 176 2.41 -5.78 5.95
N ALA A 177 2.54 -7.10 5.89
CA ALA A 177 3.76 -7.75 5.42
C ALA A 177 4.10 -7.42 3.95
N MET A 178 3.09 -7.37 3.06
CA MET A 178 3.28 -7.04 1.65
C MET A 178 3.71 -5.58 1.47
N VAL A 179 3.07 -4.67 2.20
CA VAL A 179 3.35 -3.24 2.15
C VAL A 179 4.70 -2.90 2.78
N ASN A 180 5.05 -3.52 3.93
CA ASN A 180 6.37 -3.36 4.53
C ASN A 180 7.48 -3.76 3.55
N ARG A 181 7.33 -4.91 2.86
CA ARG A 181 8.27 -5.30 1.80
C ARG A 181 8.34 -4.30 0.66
N ALA A 182 7.20 -3.76 0.23
CA ALA A 182 7.15 -2.78 -0.87
C ALA A 182 7.80 -1.43 -0.49
N THR A 183 7.82 -1.09 0.80
CA THR A 183 8.42 0.13 1.34
C THR A 183 9.79 -0.08 1.98
N GLY A 184 10.31 -1.33 1.98
CA GLY A 184 11.63 -1.65 2.54
C GLY A 184 11.69 -1.63 4.06
N ARG A 185 10.57 -1.78 4.76
CA ARG A 185 10.45 -1.75 6.22
C ARG A 185 10.57 -3.17 6.78
N ALA A 186 11.61 -3.43 7.55
CA ALA A 186 11.93 -4.78 8.02
C ALA A 186 12.69 -4.75 9.35
N PRO A 187 12.00 -4.68 10.50
CA PRO A 187 12.66 -4.86 11.79
C PRO A 187 13.41 -6.20 11.84
N GLU A 188 14.64 -6.18 12.34
CA GLU A 188 15.49 -7.37 12.35
C GLU A 188 14.93 -8.48 13.23
N SER A 189 14.43 -8.10 14.42
CA SER A 189 13.88 -9.01 15.42
C SER A 189 13.00 -8.27 16.42
N ALA A 190 12.40 -8.98 17.37
CA ALA A 190 11.65 -8.35 18.46
C ALA A 190 12.55 -7.49 19.37
N ASP A 191 13.82 -7.84 19.52
CA ASP A 191 14.79 -7.08 20.31
C ASP A 191 15.24 -5.78 19.61
N ALA A 192 15.01 -5.67 18.32
CA ALA A 192 15.27 -4.46 17.54
C ALA A 192 14.16 -3.39 17.71
N LEU A 193 13.05 -3.74 18.34
CA LEU A 193 11.93 -2.84 18.61
C LEU A 193 12.12 -2.10 19.94
N LEU A 194 11.37 -1.01 20.13
CA LEU A 194 11.42 -0.21 21.35
C LEU A 194 10.46 -0.73 22.42
N PRO A 195 10.87 -0.84 23.70
CA PRO A 195 10.04 -1.41 24.76
C PRO A 195 8.79 -0.58 25.09
N ASN A 196 8.78 0.70 24.75
CA ASN A 196 7.66 1.63 24.98
C ASN A 196 6.77 1.82 23.74
N MET A 197 6.93 0.97 22.72
CA MET A 197 6.09 0.98 21.53
C MET A 197 4.63 0.64 21.88
N LYS A 198 3.71 1.01 21.02
CA LYS A 198 2.31 0.59 21.09
C LYS A 198 2.21 -0.93 20.81
N THR A 199 1.54 -1.64 21.68
CA THR A 199 1.29 -3.08 21.57
C THR A 199 -0.21 -3.36 21.42
N TRP A 200 -0.54 -4.57 20.95
CA TRP A 200 -1.90 -4.96 20.63
C TRP A 200 -2.25 -6.28 21.33
N LYS A 201 -3.45 -6.36 21.91
CA LYS A 201 -3.91 -7.55 22.66
C LYS A 201 -3.86 -8.84 21.84
N ASP A 202 -4.11 -8.73 20.55
CA ASP A 202 -4.17 -9.84 19.59
C ASP A 202 -2.89 -9.99 18.74
N ASN A 203 -1.83 -9.23 19.08
CA ASN A 203 -0.48 -9.34 18.53
C ASN A 203 0.58 -9.41 19.64
N ALA A 204 0.31 -10.13 20.73
CA ALA A 204 1.26 -10.26 21.86
C ALA A 204 2.25 -11.42 21.70
N ASP A 205 1.96 -12.40 20.86
CA ASP A 205 2.81 -13.56 20.61
C ASP A 205 3.91 -13.20 19.59
N THR A 206 5.13 -12.99 20.07
CA THR A 206 6.30 -12.62 19.25
C THR A 206 6.74 -13.70 18.27
N ALA A 207 6.28 -14.94 18.45
CA ALA A 207 6.57 -16.06 17.54
C ALA A 207 5.66 -16.07 16.30
N ARG A 208 4.64 -15.24 16.24
CA ARG A 208 3.79 -15.13 15.06
C ARG A 208 4.56 -14.54 13.89
N TRP A 209 4.41 -15.14 12.72
CA TRP A 209 5.10 -14.71 11.51
C TRP A 209 4.86 -13.22 11.15
N TYR A 210 3.72 -12.68 11.55
CA TYR A 210 3.32 -11.29 11.27
C TYR A 210 3.63 -10.31 12.42
N TYR A 211 4.21 -10.79 13.55
CA TYR A 211 4.40 -9.96 14.74
C TYR A 211 5.15 -8.66 14.41
N LEU A 212 6.30 -8.78 13.76
CA LEU A 212 7.15 -7.64 13.40
C LEU A 212 6.44 -6.72 12.38
N ASP A 213 5.77 -7.30 11.39
CA ASP A 213 5.04 -6.53 10.38
C ASP A 213 3.92 -5.68 10.98
N VAL A 214 3.21 -6.21 11.97
CA VAL A 214 2.16 -5.48 12.69
C VAL A 214 2.76 -4.33 13.52
N GLN A 215 3.86 -4.57 14.22
CA GLN A 215 4.52 -3.53 15.01
C GLN A 215 5.04 -2.41 14.12
N GLU A 216 5.68 -2.75 13.00
CA GLU A 216 6.17 -1.80 12.00
C GLU A 216 5.04 -0.95 11.40
N ALA A 217 3.93 -1.56 11.05
CA ALA A 217 2.79 -0.87 10.43
C ALA A 217 2.05 0.08 11.38
N THR A 218 2.18 -0.10 12.69
CA THR A 218 1.36 0.56 13.72
C THR A 218 2.13 1.48 14.67
N ASN A 219 3.45 1.61 14.50
CA ASN A 219 4.29 2.49 15.30
C ASN A 219 5.11 3.41 14.41
N SER A 220 5.13 4.70 14.76
CA SER A 220 6.01 5.68 14.11
C SER A 220 7.34 5.74 14.84
N HIS A 221 8.45 5.65 14.11
CA HIS A 221 9.78 5.58 14.70
C HIS A 221 10.88 6.08 13.75
N THR A 222 12.05 6.32 14.30
CA THR A 222 13.32 6.42 13.58
C THR A 222 14.06 5.10 13.68
N TYR A 223 14.96 4.83 12.77
CA TYR A 223 15.69 3.56 12.69
C TYR A 223 17.12 3.73 12.17
N THR A 224 17.91 2.68 12.33
CA THR A 224 19.24 2.49 11.73
C THR A 224 19.34 1.09 11.12
N GLY A 225 20.23 0.91 10.16
CA GLY A 225 20.45 -0.39 9.49
C GLY A 225 19.76 -0.48 8.12
N ALA A 226 20.25 -1.41 7.30
CA ALA A 226 19.68 -1.85 6.02
C ALA A 226 20.37 -3.16 5.61
N PRO A 227 19.67 -4.15 5.07
CA PRO A 227 18.24 -4.19 4.69
C PRO A 227 17.28 -4.43 5.85
N THR A 228 17.79 -4.83 7.02
CA THR A 228 17.02 -4.91 8.27
C THR A 228 17.31 -3.71 9.17
N GLU A 229 16.39 -3.39 10.04
CA GLU A 229 16.42 -2.18 10.83
C GLU A 229 16.32 -2.44 12.34
N THR A 230 16.93 -1.54 13.11
CA THR A 230 16.76 -1.43 14.55
C THR A 230 16.17 -0.07 14.87
N TRP A 231 15.07 -0.04 15.62
CA TRP A 231 14.38 1.17 16.01
C TRP A 231 15.19 1.98 17.02
N THR A 232 15.26 3.29 16.83
CA THR A 232 16.08 4.18 17.66
C THR A 232 15.26 5.11 18.54
N SER A 233 14.11 5.60 18.07
CA SER A 233 13.18 6.39 18.88
C SER A 233 11.77 6.33 18.30
N LEU A 234 10.75 6.44 19.17
CA LEU A 234 9.38 6.65 18.73
C LEU A 234 9.18 8.11 18.28
N THR A 235 8.35 8.30 17.27
CA THR A 235 8.00 9.61 16.73
C THR A 235 6.49 9.82 16.72
N ALA A 236 6.05 11.05 16.51
CA ALA A 236 4.62 11.35 16.35
C ALA A 236 4.10 10.74 15.04
N THR A 237 2.94 10.13 15.11
CA THR A 237 2.22 9.69 13.89
C THR A 237 1.60 10.92 13.22
N PRO A 238 1.73 11.06 11.88
CA PRO A 238 1.07 12.13 11.15
C PRO A 238 -0.45 12.12 11.37
N ASP A 239 -1.04 13.30 11.43
CA ASP A 239 -2.49 13.44 11.48
C ASP A 239 -3.09 13.26 10.09
N TRP A 240 -3.75 12.14 9.90
CA TRP A 240 -4.42 11.79 8.64
C TRP A 240 -5.88 12.22 8.59
N SER A 241 -6.47 12.67 9.71
CA SER A 241 -7.90 13.07 9.79
C SER A 241 -8.24 14.25 8.87
N GLN A 242 -7.25 15.08 8.53
CA GLN A 242 -7.41 16.17 7.58
C GLN A 242 -7.81 15.76 6.17
N TYR A 243 -7.72 14.47 5.86
CA TYR A 243 -8.07 13.89 4.54
C TYR A 243 -9.36 13.06 4.56
N GLU A 244 -10.02 12.94 5.73
CA GLU A 244 -11.24 12.14 5.95
C GLU A 244 -12.56 12.92 5.73
#